data_1ec5683506cf534db145475230045bb3
#
_entry.id   1ec5683506cf534db145475230045bb3
#
_cell.length_a   1.000
_cell.length_b   1.000
_cell.length_c   1.000
_cell.angle_alpha   90.00
_cell.angle_beta   90.00
_cell.angle_gamma   90.00
#
_symmetry.space_group_name_H-M   'P 1'
#
loop_
_entity.id
_entity.type
_entity.pdbx_description
1 polymer ?
#
loop_
_entity_poly.entity_id
_entity_poly.type
_entity_poly.pdbx_seq_one_letter_code
_entity_poly.pdbx_strand_id
1 'polypeptide(L)'
;MKKIVIGSPSYRFTGGPTLAHQLCAELSNQGFEASMYYYNVKDKKKVMHPDYAYFNNNYNTVLQDDENTIFIAPETHPDMLRSIKKGIKVIWWMSVDNYFDKYLTSRRNRILNIGGLLKFNIDRKDTFHFAQSQYAIEFLENRGIDKKKIFYVSDYLNDIFIENSSKHMSEKKNDVILYSPKRGLEFTK
;
A
#
# COMPACT_ATOMS: atom_id res chain seq x y z
N MET A 1 16.47 -15.95 8.02
CA MET A 1 16.06 -14.57 7.74
C MET A 1 14.61 -14.60 7.27
N LYS A 2 13.76 -13.67 7.69
CA LYS A 2 12.35 -13.67 7.24
C LYS A 2 12.25 -13.14 5.81
N LYS A 3 11.41 -13.78 5.00
CA LYS A 3 11.04 -13.33 3.67
C LYS A 3 9.95 -12.26 3.76
N ILE A 4 9.93 -11.33 2.81
CA ILE A 4 8.93 -10.27 2.76
C ILE A 4 8.25 -10.33 1.38
N VAL A 5 6.92 -10.46 1.38
CA VAL A 5 6.11 -10.54 0.16
C VAL A 5 5.13 -9.39 0.14
N ILE A 6 5.22 -8.52 -0.87
CA ILE A 6 4.43 -7.30 -0.99
C ILE A 6 3.43 -7.43 -2.13
N GLY A 7 2.14 -7.32 -1.81
CA GLY A 7 1.06 -7.43 -2.78
C GLY A 7 0.87 -6.21 -3.65
N SER A 8 0.71 -6.40 -4.97
CA SER A 8 0.38 -5.34 -5.94
C SER A 8 -0.58 -5.86 -7.00
N PRO A 9 -1.49 -5.03 -7.53
CA PRO A 9 -2.28 -5.42 -8.68
C PRO A 9 -1.39 -5.60 -9.91
N SER A 10 -1.68 -6.64 -10.70
CA SER A 10 -0.96 -6.89 -11.95
C SER A 10 -1.17 -5.75 -12.95
N TYR A 11 -0.10 -5.38 -13.67
CA TYR A 11 -0.09 -4.48 -14.82
C TYR A 11 -0.79 -3.12 -14.55
N ARG A 12 -0.60 -2.56 -13.37
CA ARG A 12 -1.11 -1.21 -13.00
C ARG A 12 0.03 -0.28 -12.65
N PHE A 13 -0.03 0.95 -13.19
CA PHE A 13 0.88 2.04 -12.88
C PHE A 13 0.11 3.17 -12.20
N THR A 14 0.20 3.22 -10.86
CA THR A 14 -0.43 4.25 -10.00
C THR A 14 0.37 4.37 -8.71
N GLY A 15 0.14 5.42 -7.91
CA GLY A 15 0.90 5.72 -6.70
C GLY A 15 1.06 4.56 -5.72
N GLY A 16 -0.02 3.85 -5.37
CA GLY A 16 0.07 2.73 -4.43
C GLY A 16 0.97 1.57 -4.92
N PRO A 17 0.77 1.03 -6.13
CA PRO A 17 1.70 0.08 -6.73
C PRO A 17 3.14 0.59 -6.81
N THR A 18 3.36 1.86 -7.17
CA THR A 18 4.71 2.45 -7.20
C THR A 18 5.36 2.38 -5.83
N LEU A 19 4.65 2.81 -4.79
CA LEU A 19 5.14 2.77 -3.41
C LEU A 19 5.47 1.34 -2.95
N ALA A 20 4.65 0.35 -3.33
CA ALA A 20 4.92 -1.06 -3.04
C ALA A 20 6.23 -1.55 -3.69
N HIS A 21 6.50 -1.16 -4.95
CA HIS A 21 7.73 -1.51 -5.64
C HIS A 21 8.95 -0.84 -5.04
N GLN A 22 8.82 0.42 -4.64
CA GLN A 22 9.89 1.16 -3.94
C GLN A 22 10.26 0.49 -2.62
N LEU A 23 9.26 0.14 -1.79
CA LEU A 23 9.50 -0.59 -0.54
C LEU A 23 10.20 -1.94 -0.79
N CYS A 24 9.76 -2.68 -1.81
CA CYS A 24 10.38 -3.96 -2.15
C CYS A 24 11.86 -3.79 -2.54
N ALA A 25 12.15 -2.81 -3.40
CA ALA A 25 13.52 -2.52 -3.83
C ALA A 25 14.39 -2.08 -2.66
N GLU A 26 13.91 -1.18 -1.81
CA GLU A 26 14.66 -0.69 -0.65
C GLU A 26 14.97 -1.82 0.34
N LEU A 27 13.98 -2.67 0.65
CA LEU A 27 14.20 -3.83 1.51
C LEU A 27 15.24 -4.79 0.91
N SER A 28 15.20 -5.01 -0.42
CA SER A 28 16.19 -5.83 -1.11
C SER A 28 17.59 -5.23 -1.05
N ASN A 29 17.71 -3.91 -1.23
CA ASN A 29 18.97 -3.17 -1.13
C ASN A 29 19.58 -3.25 0.29
N GLN A 30 18.74 -3.32 1.31
CA GLN A 30 19.15 -3.51 2.70
C GLN A 30 19.43 -4.99 3.08
N GLY A 31 19.39 -5.90 2.10
CA GLY A 31 19.74 -7.31 2.28
C GLY A 31 18.60 -8.20 2.78
N PHE A 32 17.35 -7.73 2.80
CA PHE A 32 16.19 -8.57 3.07
C PHE A 32 15.79 -9.38 1.84
N GLU A 33 15.27 -10.59 2.02
CA GLU A 33 14.65 -11.37 0.94
C GLU A 33 13.24 -10.82 0.66
N ALA A 34 13.16 -9.77 -0.16
CA ALA A 34 11.90 -9.12 -0.52
C ALA A 34 11.48 -9.48 -1.95
N SER A 35 10.16 -9.63 -2.18
CA SER A 35 9.60 -9.88 -3.50
C SER A 35 8.19 -9.32 -3.63
N MET A 36 7.79 -9.02 -4.88
CA MET A 36 6.43 -8.63 -5.21
C MET A 36 5.54 -9.86 -5.38
N TYR A 37 4.28 -9.74 -4.99
CA TYR A 37 3.24 -10.68 -5.35
C TYR A 37 2.17 -9.98 -6.18
N TYR A 38 2.00 -10.43 -7.43
CA TYR A 38 0.97 -9.87 -8.30
C TYR A 38 -0.32 -10.66 -8.23
N TYR A 39 -1.39 -10.00 -7.81
CA TYR A 39 -2.74 -10.54 -7.83
C TYR A 39 -3.55 -10.03 -9.03
N ASN A 40 -4.66 -10.71 -9.34
CA ASN A 40 -5.53 -10.39 -10.48
C ASN A 40 -4.82 -10.43 -11.84
N VAL A 41 -3.88 -11.35 -12.01
CA VAL A 41 -3.18 -11.56 -13.29
C VAL A 41 -4.15 -12.07 -14.32
N LYS A 42 -4.48 -11.25 -15.33
CA LYS A 42 -5.36 -11.62 -16.46
C LYS A 42 -4.57 -12.18 -17.64
N ASP A 43 -3.39 -11.64 -17.86
CA ASP A 43 -2.49 -12.05 -18.94
C ASP A 43 -1.11 -12.37 -18.34
N LYS A 44 -0.68 -13.63 -18.49
CA LYS A 44 0.62 -14.09 -17.99
C LYS A 44 1.82 -13.39 -18.64
N LYS A 45 1.63 -12.77 -19.80
CA LYS A 45 2.67 -11.99 -20.50
C LYS A 45 2.73 -10.54 -19.99
N LYS A 46 1.71 -10.08 -19.26
CA LYS A 46 1.57 -8.71 -18.75
C LYS A 46 1.37 -8.73 -17.24
N VAL A 47 2.35 -9.24 -16.51
CA VAL A 47 2.28 -9.33 -15.04
C VAL A 47 2.72 -8.01 -14.39
N MET A 48 3.95 -7.58 -14.66
CA MET A 48 4.54 -6.35 -14.16
C MET A 48 4.42 -5.25 -15.22
N HIS A 49 4.08 -4.03 -14.79
CA HIS A 49 4.10 -2.88 -15.71
C HIS A 49 5.56 -2.53 -16.07
N PRO A 50 5.86 -2.22 -17.36
CA PRO A 50 7.23 -1.94 -17.81
C PRO A 50 7.93 -0.83 -17.01
N ASP A 51 7.20 0.19 -16.59
CA ASP A 51 7.74 1.30 -15.80
C ASP A 51 8.27 0.91 -14.41
N TYR A 52 8.06 -0.34 -13.98
CA TYR A 52 8.66 -0.86 -12.75
C TYR A 52 9.90 -1.71 -12.97
N ALA A 53 10.31 -1.93 -14.24
CA ALA A 53 11.45 -2.78 -14.55
C ALA A 53 12.76 -2.27 -13.92
N TYR A 54 12.91 -0.97 -13.77
CA TYR A 54 14.11 -0.35 -13.18
C TYR A 54 14.32 -0.68 -11.69
N PHE A 55 13.26 -1.06 -10.97
CA PHE A 55 13.40 -1.51 -9.57
C PHE A 55 14.06 -2.89 -9.45
N ASN A 56 14.07 -3.68 -10.52
CA ASN A 56 14.63 -5.03 -10.57
C ASN A 56 14.11 -5.97 -9.45
N ASN A 57 12.86 -5.80 -9.06
CA ASN A 57 12.24 -6.60 -8.01
C ASN A 57 11.94 -8.02 -8.47
N ASN A 58 12.29 -9.01 -7.65
CA ASN A 58 11.77 -10.35 -7.81
C ASN A 58 10.25 -10.38 -7.64
N TYR A 59 9.55 -11.26 -8.34
CA TYR A 59 8.11 -11.37 -8.18
C TYR A 59 7.57 -12.80 -8.35
N ASN A 60 6.41 -13.03 -7.75
CA ASN A 60 5.62 -14.25 -7.84
C ASN A 60 4.17 -13.93 -8.18
N THR A 61 3.46 -14.91 -8.77
CA THR A 61 2.01 -14.85 -9.03
C THR A 61 1.25 -15.89 -8.20
N VAL A 62 1.93 -16.62 -7.35
CA VAL A 62 1.37 -17.61 -6.42
C VAL A 62 1.89 -17.30 -5.02
N LEU A 63 0.98 -17.22 -4.05
CA LEU A 63 1.33 -17.08 -2.64
C LEU A 63 1.60 -18.46 -2.05
N GLN A 64 2.76 -18.58 -1.40
CA GLN A 64 3.11 -19.75 -0.60
C GLN A 64 3.09 -19.35 0.88
N ASP A 65 2.22 -19.99 1.66
CA ASP A 65 2.11 -19.73 3.10
C ASP A 65 3.25 -20.38 3.87
N ASP A 66 4.10 -19.56 4.45
CA ASP A 66 5.31 -19.96 5.16
C ASP A 66 5.42 -19.13 6.46
N GLU A 67 5.77 -19.80 7.57
CA GLU A 67 5.92 -19.18 8.90
C GLU A 67 7.07 -18.15 8.97
N ASN A 68 8.04 -18.25 8.07
CA ASN A 68 9.16 -17.31 7.96
C ASN A 68 8.88 -16.12 7.05
N THR A 69 7.63 -15.96 6.56
CA THR A 69 7.26 -14.92 5.61
C THR A 69 6.36 -13.86 6.25
N ILE A 70 6.65 -12.60 5.94
CA ILE A 70 5.80 -11.44 6.21
C ILE A 70 5.06 -11.10 4.92
N PHE A 71 3.72 -11.12 4.96
CA PHE A 71 2.85 -10.80 3.82
C PHE A 71 2.24 -9.42 4.02
N ILE A 72 2.57 -8.48 3.13
CA ILE A 72 2.07 -7.10 3.14
C ILE A 72 1.03 -6.94 2.04
N ALA A 73 -0.21 -6.67 2.42
CA ALA A 73 -1.32 -6.39 1.51
C ALA A 73 -1.69 -4.91 1.52
N PRO A 74 -1.99 -4.29 0.38
CA PRO A 74 -2.58 -2.96 0.38
C PRO A 74 -4.00 -3.00 0.97
N GLU A 75 -4.44 -1.90 1.54
CA GLU A 75 -5.80 -1.73 2.10
C GLU A 75 -6.90 -2.03 1.08
N THR A 76 -6.60 -1.84 -0.20
CA THR A 76 -7.54 -2.13 -1.29
C THR A 76 -7.68 -3.62 -1.60
N HIS A 77 -6.78 -4.49 -1.09
CA HIS A 77 -6.83 -5.93 -1.33
C HIS A 77 -6.39 -6.79 -0.11
N PRO A 78 -6.93 -6.55 1.09
CA PRO A 78 -6.58 -7.34 2.28
C PRO A 78 -7.01 -8.81 2.16
N ASP A 79 -7.90 -9.12 1.23
CA ASP A 79 -8.40 -10.48 0.99
C ASP A 79 -7.31 -11.47 0.59
N MET A 80 -6.20 -11.01 0.02
CA MET A 80 -5.06 -11.88 -0.26
C MET A 80 -4.49 -12.55 1.01
N LEU A 81 -4.66 -11.94 2.17
CA LEU A 81 -4.19 -12.47 3.44
C LEU A 81 -5.08 -13.59 4.02
N ARG A 82 -6.26 -13.84 3.45
CA ARG A 82 -7.18 -14.88 3.96
C ARG A 82 -6.63 -16.30 3.86
N SER A 83 -5.83 -16.56 2.84
CA SER A 83 -5.18 -17.86 2.63
C SER A 83 -3.98 -18.08 3.55
N ILE A 84 -3.42 -17.01 4.11
CA ILE A 84 -2.24 -17.08 4.99
C ILE A 84 -2.67 -17.54 6.39
N LYS A 85 -2.07 -18.64 6.85
CA LYS A 85 -2.33 -19.25 8.17
C LYS A 85 -1.10 -19.24 9.07
N LYS A 86 0.11 -19.34 8.49
CA LYS A 86 1.39 -19.47 9.18
C LYS A 86 2.17 -18.17 9.21
N GLY A 87 2.20 -17.48 8.08
CA GLY A 87 2.99 -16.25 7.92
C GLY A 87 2.42 -15.05 8.68
N ILE A 88 3.26 -14.04 8.90
CA ILE A 88 2.88 -12.77 9.51
C ILE A 88 2.09 -11.95 8.49
N LYS A 89 0.96 -11.40 8.91
CA LYS A 89 0.07 -10.61 8.06
C LYS A 89 0.17 -9.14 8.39
N VAL A 90 0.30 -8.32 7.34
CA VAL A 90 0.34 -6.87 7.45
C VAL A 90 -0.63 -6.26 6.44
N ILE A 91 -1.44 -5.30 6.85
CA ILE A 91 -2.23 -4.46 5.94
C ILE A 91 -1.56 -3.08 5.90
N TRP A 92 -1.23 -2.62 4.70
CA TRP A 92 -0.66 -1.29 4.50
C TRP A 92 -1.74 -0.31 4.07
N TRP A 93 -2.02 0.65 4.95
CA TRP A 93 -3.03 1.69 4.80
C TRP A 93 -2.44 2.91 4.11
N MET A 94 -2.36 2.85 2.80
CA MET A 94 -1.92 3.97 1.95
C MET A 94 -3.05 5.00 1.75
N SER A 95 -4.32 4.56 1.82
CA SER A 95 -5.48 5.45 1.76
C SER A 95 -6.70 4.81 2.40
N VAL A 96 -7.15 5.36 3.51
CA VAL A 96 -8.41 4.94 4.15
C VAL A 96 -9.60 5.12 3.19
N ASP A 97 -9.63 6.22 2.43
CA ASP A 97 -10.72 6.52 1.50
C ASP A 97 -10.79 5.49 0.36
N ASN A 98 -9.65 5.08 -0.21
CA ASN A 98 -9.62 4.05 -1.26
C ASN A 98 -10.15 2.70 -0.76
N TYR A 99 -9.94 2.38 0.52
CA TYR A 99 -10.53 1.19 1.14
C TYR A 99 -12.05 1.29 1.12
N PHE A 100 -12.62 2.41 1.57
CA PHE A 100 -14.06 2.62 1.58
C PHE A 100 -14.63 2.65 0.16
N ASP A 101 -14.03 3.36 -0.77
CA ASP A 101 -14.48 3.43 -2.15
C ASP A 101 -14.59 2.06 -2.77
N LYS A 102 -13.59 1.20 -2.58
CA LYS A 102 -13.62 -0.15 -3.10
C LYS A 102 -14.73 -1.01 -2.51
N TYR A 103 -14.92 -0.93 -1.19
CA TYR A 103 -15.86 -1.81 -0.49
C TYR A 103 -17.29 -1.25 -0.40
N LEU A 104 -17.46 0.08 -0.50
CA LEU A 104 -18.78 0.72 -0.42
C LEU A 104 -19.44 0.94 -1.79
N THR A 105 -18.68 0.97 -2.89
CA THR A 105 -19.23 1.25 -4.24
C THR A 105 -20.06 0.11 -4.78
N SER A 106 -19.84 -1.14 -4.36
CA SER A 106 -20.70 -2.24 -4.79
C SER A 106 -21.99 -2.27 -3.95
N ARG A 107 -23.14 -2.34 -4.63
CA ARG A 107 -24.45 -2.46 -3.98
C ARG A 107 -24.53 -3.63 -2.99
N ARG A 108 -23.87 -4.74 -3.32
CA ARG A 108 -23.73 -5.93 -2.48
C ARG A 108 -22.88 -5.64 -1.24
N ASN A 109 -21.80 -4.90 -1.38
CA ASN A 109 -20.92 -4.56 -0.29
C ASN A 109 -21.54 -3.53 0.66
N ARG A 110 -22.40 -2.61 0.19
CA ARG A 110 -23.17 -1.70 1.05
C ARG A 110 -24.07 -2.44 2.00
N ILE A 111 -24.79 -3.45 1.51
CA ILE A 111 -25.73 -4.24 2.33
C ILE A 111 -24.94 -5.08 3.35
N LEU A 112 -23.83 -5.65 2.97
CA LEU A 112 -22.99 -6.50 3.81
C LEU A 112 -22.11 -5.68 4.80
N ASN A 113 -21.74 -4.46 4.48
CA ASN A 113 -20.93 -3.58 5.33
C ASN A 113 -21.73 -2.93 6.47
N ILE A 114 -23.04 -2.77 6.33
CA ILE A 114 -23.91 -2.30 7.41
C ILE A 114 -23.90 -3.28 8.59
N GLY A 115 -23.56 -4.57 8.36
CA GLY A 115 -23.50 -5.61 9.36
C GLY A 115 -22.11 -5.94 9.96
N GLY A 116 -21.05 -5.20 9.68
CA GLY A 116 -19.76 -5.44 10.37
C GLY A 116 -18.69 -6.19 9.59
N LEU A 117 -18.84 -6.42 8.27
CA LEU A 117 -17.81 -7.05 7.43
C LEU A 117 -16.52 -6.21 7.29
N LEU A 118 -16.63 -4.89 7.40
CA LEU A 118 -15.48 -3.99 7.56
C LEU A 118 -14.69 -4.34 8.83
N LYS A 119 -15.40 -4.67 9.91
CA LYS A 119 -14.83 -5.12 11.17
C LYS A 119 -14.08 -6.45 11.00
N PHE A 120 -14.61 -7.37 10.21
CA PHE A 120 -14.05 -8.71 10.02
C PHE A 120 -12.69 -8.71 9.30
N ASN A 121 -12.43 -7.77 8.40
CA ASN A 121 -11.15 -7.68 7.67
C ASN A 121 -10.08 -6.89 8.42
N ILE A 122 -10.47 -5.97 9.31
CA ILE A 122 -9.56 -5.06 10.02
C ILE A 122 -9.20 -5.63 11.41
N ASP A 123 -10.15 -6.24 12.11
CA ASP A 123 -10.01 -6.68 13.51
C ASP A 123 -9.39 -8.08 13.65
N ARG A 124 -8.62 -8.56 12.70
CA ARG A 124 -7.92 -9.82 12.87
C ARG A 124 -6.86 -9.66 13.94
N LYS A 125 -7.00 -10.37 15.05
CA LYS A 125 -6.06 -10.37 16.18
C LYS A 125 -4.61 -10.67 15.80
N ASP A 126 -4.40 -11.33 14.66
CA ASP A 126 -3.12 -11.79 14.12
C ASP A 126 -2.54 -10.87 13.02
N THR A 127 -3.15 -9.70 12.76
CA THR A 127 -2.75 -8.78 11.69
C THR A 127 -2.09 -7.54 12.26
N PHE A 128 -0.98 -7.13 11.67
CA PHE A 128 -0.32 -5.85 11.90
C PHE A 128 -0.75 -4.83 10.84
N HIS A 129 -0.56 -3.55 11.12
CA HIS A 129 -1.00 -2.46 10.26
C HIS A 129 0.13 -1.47 10.03
N PHE A 130 0.45 -1.18 8.77
CA PHE A 130 1.27 -0.04 8.39
C PHE A 130 0.33 1.11 8.04
N ALA A 131 0.54 2.26 8.65
CA ALA A 131 -0.26 3.46 8.44
C ALA A 131 0.60 4.55 7.82
N GLN A 132 0.21 5.06 6.64
CA GLN A 132 0.94 6.06 5.89
C GLN A 132 0.76 7.48 6.43
N SER A 133 -0.26 7.72 7.22
CA SER A 133 -0.61 9.04 7.73
C SER A 133 -1.17 8.98 9.15
N GLN A 134 -1.16 10.12 9.83
CA GLN A 134 -1.83 10.26 11.12
C GLN A 134 -3.33 9.94 11.02
N TYR A 135 -3.98 10.34 9.92
CA TYR A 135 -5.37 9.99 9.64
C TYR A 135 -5.60 8.47 9.61
N ALA A 136 -4.70 7.71 9.01
CA ALA A 136 -4.79 6.25 9.00
C ALA A 136 -4.57 5.63 10.39
N ILE A 137 -3.66 6.20 11.19
CA ILE A 137 -3.46 5.77 12.59
C ILE A 137 -4.73 5.98 13.40
N GLU A 138 -5.29 7.19 13.39
CA GLU A 138 -6.50 7.54 14.12
C GLU A 138 -7.70 6.69 13.68
N PHE A 139 -7.83 6.43 12.38
CA PHE A 139 -8.85 5.54 11.85
C PHE A 139 -8.76 4.13 12.46
N LEU A 140 -7.55 3.55 12.54
CA LEU A 140 -7.31 2.23 13.10
C LEU A 140 -7.56 2.19 14.61
N GLU A 141 -7.06 3.18 15.35
CA GLU A 141 -7.29 3.31 16.79
C GLU A 141 -8.77 3.44 17.12
N ASN A 142 -9.52 4.27 16.40
CA ASN A 142 -10.97 4.44 16.55
C ASN A 142 -11.76 3.15 16.22
N ARG A 143 -11.13 2.20 15.51
CA ARG A 143 -11.67 0.86 15.23
C ARG A 143 -11.25 -0.18 16.24
N GLY A 144 -10.52 0.19 17.30
CA GLY A 144 -10.11 -0.68 18.40
C GLY A 144 -8.88 -1.54 18.08
N ILE A 145 -8.10 -1.18 17.06
CA ILE A 145 -6.82 -1.85 16.80
C ILE A 145 -5.82 -1.46 17.88
N ASP A 146 -5.14 -2.45 18.46
CA ASP A 146 -4.09 -2.22 19.45
C ASP A 146 -2.96 -1.38 18.84
N LYS A 147 -2.59 -0.29 19.51
CA LYS A 147 -1.49 0.61 19.12
C LYS A 147 -0.18 -0.12 18.88
N LYS A 148 0.09 -1.21 19.60
CA LYS A 148 1.28 -2.05 19.44
C LYS A 148 1.33 -2.79 18.10
N LYS A 149 0.21 -2.82 17.36
CA LYS A 149 0.10 -3.44 16.03
C LYS A 149 0.07 -2.43 14.91
N ILE A 150 0.13 -1.12 15.20
CA ILE A 150 0.12 -0.04 14.23
C ILE A 150 1.53 0.55 14.13
N PHE A 151 2.08 0.57 12.92
CA PHE A 151 3.40 1.12 12.63
C PHE A 151 3.26 2.22 11.59
N TYR A 152 3.89 3.36 11.85
CA TYR A 152 3.93 4.45 10.86
C TYR A 152 4.93 4.13 9.76
N VAL A 153 4.44 4.04 8.52
CA VAL A 153 5.25 3.81 7.32
C VAL A 153 4.80 4.82 6.27
N SER A 154 5.54 5.93 6.19
CA SER A 154 5.23 7.08 5.33
C SER A 154 5.49 6.81 3.85
N ASP A 155 5.21 7.82 3.03
CA ASP A 155 5.55 7.84 1.62
C ASP A 155 7.06 7.87 1.40
N TYR A 156 7.47 7.25 0.31
CA TYR A 156 8.81 7.38 -0.23
C TYR A 156 8.93 8.69 -1.03
N LEU A 157 10.01 9.39 -0.83
CA LEU A 157 10.36 10.54 -1.66
C LEU A 157 11.36 10.10 -2.73
N ASN A 158 11.03 10.32 -4.00
CA ASN A 158 11.92 9.98 -5.11
C ASN A 158 13.24 10.75 -4.99
N ASP A 159 14.37 10.08 -5.26
CA ASP A 159 15.74 10.61 -5.09
C ASP A 159 15.95 11.94 -5.80
N ILE A 160 15.31 12.16 -6.95
CA ILE A 160 15.38 13.43 -7.68
C ILE A 160 14.92 14.63 -6.83
N PHE A 161 13.96 14.45 -5.92
CA PHE A 161 13.52 15.51 -5.02
C PHE A 161 14.51 15.72 -3.88
N ILE A 162 15.13 14.64 -3.39
CA ILE A 162 16.16 14.69 -2.34
C ILE A 162 17.39 15.40 -2.88
N GLU A 163 17.89 14.96 -4.04
CA GLU A 163 19.10 15.51 -4.69
C GLU A 163 18.96 16.98 -5.09
N ASN A 164 17.76 17.41 -5.48
CA ASN A 164 17.51 18.78 -5.89
C ASN A 164 16.99 19.67 -4.76
N SER A 165 16.71 19.14 -3.57
CA SER A 165 16.15 19.90 -2.45
C SER A 165 17.02 21.11 -2.05
N SER A 166 18.36 20.97 -2.11
CA SER A 166 19.30 22.03 -1.78
C SER A 166 19.57 23.02 -2.91
N LYS A 167 19.32 22.62 -4.18
CA LYS A 167 19.68 23.44 -5.36
C LYS A 167 18.74 24.63 -5.55
N HIS A 168 17.48 24.53 -5.11
CA HIS A 168 16.43 25.50 -5.39
C HIS A 168 15.98 26.33 -4.17
N MET A 169 16.63 26.18 -3.01
CA MET A 169 16.28 26.93 -1.81
C MET A 169 16.54 28.43 -1.91
N SER A 170 17.43 28.87 -2.81
CA SER A 170 17.81 30.28 -3.01
C SER A 170 17.07 30.95 -4.20
N GLU A 171 16.30 30.22 -5.00
CA GLU A 171 15.58 30.79 -6.11
C GLU A 171 14.36 31.59 -5.64
N LYS A 172 14.20 32.80 -6.23
CA LYS A 172 13.04 33.64 -5.95
C LYS A 172 11.77 32.91 -6.39
N LYS A 173 10.89 32.57 -5.44
CA LYS A 173 9.62 31.94 -5.72
C LYS A 173 8.71 32.94 -6.43
N ASN A 174 8.11 32.55 -7.55
CA ASN A 174 7.06 33.31 -8.19
C ASN A 174 5.78 33.18 -7.35
N ASP A 175 4.90 34.20 -7.45
CA ASP A 175 3.58 34.17 -6.81
C ASP A 175 2.63 33.23 -7.57
N VAL A 176 2.96 31.92 -7.56
CA VAL A 176 2.22 30.88 -8.26
C VAL A 176 1.77 29.83 -7.25
N ILE A 177 0.48 29.51 -7.26
CA ILE A 177 -0.08 28.41 -6.48
C ILE A 177 -0.23 27.20 -7.40
N LEU A 178 0.51 26.12 -7.09
CA LEU A 178 0.35 24.83 -7.76
C LEU A 178 -0.70 24.01 -7.01
N TYR A 179 -1.71 23.54 -7.74
CA TYR A 179 -2.74 22.67 -7.16
C TYR A 179 -3.01 21.46 -8.06
N SER A 180 -3.52 20.37 -7.46
CA SER A 180 -3.97 19.20 -8.20
C SER A 180 -5.47 19.28 -8.48
N PRO A 181 -5.90 19.37 -9.75
CA PRO A 181 -7.33 19.44 -10.09
C PRO A 181 -8.08 18.13 -9.83
N LYS A 182 -7.36 17.06 -9.48
CA LYS A 182 -7.96 15.74 -9.21
C LYS A 182 -8.82 15.71 -7.93
N ARG A 183 -8.47 16.56 -6.94
CA ARG A 183 -9.20 16.68 -5.67
C ARG A 183 -9.24 18.15 -5.27
N GLY A 184 -10.33 18.57 -4.64
CA GLY A 184 -10.44 19.94 -4.11
C GLY A 184 -10.68 21.04 -5.15
N LEU A 185 -11.15 20.73 -6.35
CA LEU A 185 -11.44 21.73 -7.38
C LEU A 185 -12.43 22.80 -6.89
N GLU A 186 -13.33 22.45 -5.99
CA GLU A 186 -14.31 23.35 -5.39
C GLU A 186 -13.68 24.43 -4.51
N PHE A 187 -12.50 24.17 -3.96
CA PHE A 187 -11.75 25.12 -3.13
C PHE A 187 -10.85 26.06 -3.94
N THR A 188 -10.69 25.81 -5.24
CA THR A 188 -9.78 26.55 -6.11
C THR A 188 -10.50 27.38 -7.19
N LYS A 189 -11.81 27.37 -7.17
CA LYS A 189 -12.69 28.27 -7.92
C LYS A 189 -13.07 29.43 -7.03
#